data_88bc7588bb6cfcb85349c9ae47062493
#
_entry.id   88bc7588bb6cfcb85349c9ae47062493
#
_cell.length_a   1.000
_cell.length_b   1.000
_cell.length_c   1.000
_cell.angle_alpha   90.00
_cell.angle_beta   90.00
_cell.angle_gamma   90.00
#
_symmetry.space_group_name_H-M   'P 1'
#
loop_
_entity.id
_entity.type
_entity.pdbx_description
1 polymer ?
#
loop_
_entity_poly.entity_id
_entity_poly.type
_entity_poly.pdbx_seq_one_letter_code
_entity_poly.pdbx_strand_id
1 'polypeptide(L)'
;LKQRDFEVTTSVTILKANPITKLEFDYTTDDAVNLNVNDTYNAFSHLKTTIRDEKNSSTDSLVWTSSDESIVKVDETGMIKAQNKSGFATVTVSSDSVEPVKASFVVNVSSPASVLKFTSDRYLLDMNEKNTDYIIVSESPNTATEPLEWTVSNPDGEEIVKIIGESDGDTPNVKKLQLQALKTGVVKVTASTKRTPTIEEPNPKNISATCEIEVVESVDKFVSFKISKMPENVTYNGTIQMQKPEVTDRAGNVLEEDKDYTLTYSDDVVNSGIVTVTVNGITSASQNGKLVCTYQILPANISDNAVTRPVIRDMIYNYGDELKPASDPVVRYGGTQLVFDKDISVTYTNNVNVGTAKATFYGLGNYCGS
;
A
#
# COMPACT_ATOMS: atom_id res chain seq x y z
N LEU A 1 -12.50 38.98 71.44
CA LEU A 1 -11.67 38.03 70.70
C LEU A 1 -12.50 37.49 69.59
N LYS A 2 -12.20 37.87 68.29
CA LYS A 2 -12.80 37.27 67.12
C LYS A 2 -12.12 35.95 66.89
N GLN A 3 -12.86 34.84 66.95
CA GLN A 3 -12.45 33.52 66.53
C GLN A 3 -12.17 33.57 65.03
N ARG A 4 -10.93 33.30 64.63
CA ARG A 4 -10.59 33.12 63.21
C ARG A 4 -10.84 31.66 62.87
N ASP A 5 -11.80 31.40 62.05
CA ASP A 5 -11.99 30.09 61.43
C ASP A 5 -10.84 29.84 60.45
N PHE A 6 -10.06 28.82 60.73
CA PHE A 6 -9.05 28.33 59.80
C PHE A 6 -9.66 27.14 59.03
N GLU A 7 -9.87 27.34 57.76
CA GLU A 7 -10.22 26.24 56.86
C GLU A 7 -8.91 25.63 56.30
N VAL A 8 -8.67 24.37 56.60
CA VAL A 8 -7.56 23.62 56.03
C VAL A 8 -8.15 22.65 55.02
N THR A 9 -7.93 22.93 53.74
CA THR A 9 -8.35 22.03 52.66
C THR A 9 -7.19 21.07 52.36
N THR A 10 -7.44 19.78 52.42
CA THR A 10 -6.52 18.74 51.94
C THR A 10 -7.25 17.92 50.88
N SER A 11 -6.54 17.56 49.79
CA SER A 11 -7.07 16.66 48.78
C SER A 11 -6.80 15.21 49.18
N VAL A 12 -7.82 14.38 49.13
CA VAL A 12 -7.71 12.94 49.32
C VAL A 12 -8.03 12.27 48.00
N THR A 13 -7.08 11.50 47.46
CA THR A 13 -7.30 10.68 46.29
C THR A 13 -7.93 9.34 46.72
N ILE A 14 -9.11 9.06 46.28
CA ILE A 14 -9.77 7.74 46.49
C ILE A 14 -9.33 6.82 45.38
N LEU A 15 -8.54 5.81 45.69
CA LEU A 15 -8.08 4.79 44.75
C LEU A 15 -9.10 3.64 44.67
N LYS A 16 -9.16 2.98 43.55
CA LYS A 16 -9.91 1.70 43.38
C LYS A 16 -9.36 0.65 44.34
N ALA A 17 -10.23 -0.23 44.85
CA ALA A 17 -9.89 -1.17 45.90
C ALA A 17 -8.79 -2.15 45.48
N ASN A 18 -8.82 -2.63 44.26
CA ASN A 18 -7.84 -3.58 43.73
C ASN A 18 -7.38 -3.18 42.29
N PRO A 19 -6.55 -2.15 42.17
CA PRO A 19 -6.08 -1.65 40.87
C PRO A 19 -5.15 -2.65 40.18
N ILE A 20 -5.10 -2.56 38.87
CA ILE A 20 -4.04 -3.16 38.07
C ILE A 20 -2.75 -2.40 38.33
N THR A 21 -1.69 -3.12 38.65
CA THR A 21 -0.37 -2.55 38.97
C THR A 21 0.65 -2.74 37.85
N LYS A 22 0.39 -3.66 36.91
CA LYS A 22 1.23 -3.92 35.74
C LYS A 22 0.42 -4.51 34.59
N LEU A 23 0.74 -4.06 33.38
CA LEU A 23 0.29 -4.63 32.13
C LEU A 23 1.51 -5.02 31.30
N GLU A 24 1.52 -6.22 30.77
CA GLU A 24 2.59 -6.74 29.89
C GLU A 24 2.00 -7.63 28.81
N PHE A 25 2.58 -7.59 27.62
CA PHE A 25 2.31 -8.61 26.61
C PHE A 25 3.32 -9.76 26.75
N ASP A 26 2.93 -10.97 26.39
CA ASP A 26 3.75 -12.18 26.51
C ASP A 26 4.73 -12.38 25.34
N TYR A 27 4.82 -11.40 24.44
CA TYR A 27 5.78 -11.36 23.34
C TYR A 27 6.72 -10.15 23.51
N THR A 28 7.87 -10.21 22.87
CA THR A 28 8.86 -9.14 22.91
C THR A 28 8.36 -7.90 22.18
N THR A 29 8.53 -6.72 22.79
CA THR A 29 8.09 -5.44 22.23
C THR A 29 8.82 -5.03 20.94
N ASP A 30 9.89 -5.74 20.59
CA ASP A 30 10.75 -5.43 19.45
C ASP A 30 10.22 -6.02 18.11
N ASP A 31 9.33 -7.02 18.19
CA ASP A 31 8.72 -7.62 17.02
C ASP A 31 7.30 -7.08 16.81
N ALA A 32 7.03 -6.53 15.64
CA ALA A 32 5.69 -6.12 15.28
C ALA A 32 4.76 -7.34 15.08
N VAL A 33 3.51 -7.23 15.51
CA VAL A 33 2.46 -8.19 15.14
C VAL A 33 2.14 -7.95 13.66
N ASN A 34 2.42 -8.94 12.82
CA ASN A 34 2.20 -8.84 11.38
C ASN A 34 0.81 -9.36 11.02
N LEU A 35 0.04 -8.54 10.33
CA LEU A 35 -1.29 -8.83 9.83
C LEU A 35 -1.38 -8.45 8.35
N ASN A 36 -2.19 -9.16 7.60
CA ASN A 36 -2.64 -8.68 6.30
C ASN A 36 -3.85 -7.76 6.46
N VAL A 37 -4.13 -6.96 5.45
CA VAL A 37 -5.39 -6.18 5.41
C VAL A 37 -6.59 -7.09 5.64
N ASN A 38 -7.54 -6.64 6.47
CA ASN A 38 -8.74 -7.35 6.94
C ASN A 38 -8.53 -8.50 7.95
N ASP A 39 -7.30 -8.87 8.28
CA ASP A 39 -7.03 -9.85 9.35
C ASP A 39 -7.54 -9.34 10.71
N THR A 40 -7.81 -10.27 11.60
CA THR A 40 -8.17 -10.01 12.99
C THR A 40 -7.16 -10.63 13.94
N TYR A 41 -6.96 -10.02 15.10
CA TYR A 41 -6.02 -10.49 16.10
C TYR A 41 -6.53 -10.22 17.50
N ASN A 42 -6.53 -11.24 18.37
CA ASN A 42 -6.95 -11.10 19.76
C ASN A 42 -5.76 -10.70 20.65
N ALA A 43 -5.53 -9.40 20.82
CA ALA A 43 -4.44 -8.90 21.65
C ALA A 43 -4.67 -9.17 23.15
N PHE A 44 -5.93 -9.24 23.59
CA PHE A 44 -6.26 -9.54 24.98
C PHE A 44 -5.76 -10.92 25.43
N SER A 45 -5.75 -11.92 24.53
CA SER A 45 -5.25 -13.27 24.86
C SER A 45 -3.77 -13.33 25.19
N HIS A 46 -3.01 -12.30 24.83
CA HIS A 46 -1.57 -12.15 25.06
C HIS A 46 -1.23 -11.16 26.16
N LEU A 47 -2.26 -10.58 26.80
CA LEU A 47 -2.09 -9.58 27.84
C LEU A 47 -2.00 -10.26 29.21
N LYS A 48 -0.91 -9.99 29.93
CA LYS A 48 -0.75 -10.36 31.34
C LYS A 48 -1.03 -9.15 32.21
N THR A 49 -1.90 -9.32 33.18
CA THR A 49 -2.26 -8.30 34.16
C THR A 49 -1.77 -8.70 35.53
N THR A 50 -1.08 -7.79 36.23
CA THR A 50 -0.77 -7.95 37.67
C THR A 50 -1.65 -7.00 38.46
N ILE A 51 -2.32 -7.51 39.46
CA ILE A 51 -3.22 -6.76 40.35
C ILE A 51 -2.63 -6.69 41.76
N ARG A 52 -3.08 -5.71 42.55
CA ARG A 52 -2.54 -5.48 43.88
C ARG A 52 -2.79 -6.66 44.83
N ASP A 53 -3.98 -7.24 44.76
CA ASP A 53 -4.34 -8.39 45.60
C ASP A 53 -4.81 -9.54 44.66
N GLU A 54 -3.93 -10.52 44.46
CA GLU A 54 -4.18 -11.68 43.58
C GLU A 54 -5.33 -12.57 43.99
N LYS A 55 -5.83 -12.42 45.22
CA LYS A 55 -6.98 -13.20 45.74
C LYS A 55 -8.33 -12.64 45.29
N ASN A 56 -8.35 -11.40 44.80
CA ASN A 56 -9.54 -10.70 44.38
C ASN A 56 -9.44 -10.26 42.91
N SER A 57 -10.57 -10.11 42.25
CA SER A 57 -10.61 -9.56 40.89
C SER A 57 -10.22 -8.07 40.89
N SER A 58 -9.64 -7.59 39.78
CA SER A 58 -9.39 -6.16 39.60
C SER A 58 -10.69 -5.37 39.55
N THR A 59 -10.63 -4.14 40.02
CA THR A 59 -11.71 -3.15 39.91
C THR A 59 -11.51 -2.20 38.72
N ASP A 60 -10.39 -2.31 38.02
CA ASP A 60 -10.08 -1.49 36.85
C ASP A 60 -10.63 -2.11 35.58
N SER A 61 -11.06 -1.26 34.67
CA SER A 61 -11.36 -1.60 33.29
C SER A 61 -10.14 -1.34 32.41
N LEU A 62 -10.06 -2.02 31.28
CA LEU A 62 -9.03 -1.79 30.28
C LEU A 62 -9.56 -0.89 29.17
N VAL A 63 -8.75 0.08 28.79
CA VAL A 63 -9.03 0.99 27.68
C VAL A 63 -8.00 0.74 26.58
N TRP A 64 -8.50 0.36 25.41
CA TRP A 64 -7.69 0.09 24.25
C TRP A 64 -7.71 1.27 23.27
N THR A 65 -6.57 1.58 22.67
CA THR A 65 -6.44 2.65 21.69
C THR A 65 -5.46 2.26 20.59
N SER A 66 -5.68 2.79 19.40
CA SER A 66 -4.75 2.71 18.27
C SER A 66 -4.21 4.08 17.93
N SER A 67 -2.93 4.17 17.56
CA SER A 67 -2.31 5.41 17.09
C SER A 67 -2.80 5.84 15.70
N ASP A 68 -3.28 4.89 14.88
CA ASP A 68 -3.89 5.15 13.57
C ASP A 68 -5.00 4.13 13.30
N GLU A 69 -6.24 4.55 13.53
CA GLU A 69 -7.42 3.71 13.28
C GLU A 69 -7.71 3.47 11.79
N SER A 70 -7.05 4.17 10.89
CA SER A 70 -7.13 3.89 9.46
C SER A 70 -6.30 2.68 9.05
N ILE A 71 -5.33 2.27 9.89
CA ILE A 71 -4.48 1.10 9.69
C ILE A 71 -4.97 -0.05 10.57
N VAL A 72 -5.22 0.22 11.85
CA VAL A 72 -5.61 -0.79 12.84
C VAL A 72 -6.70 -0.23 13.72
N LYS A 73 -7.83 -0.90 13.81
CA LYS A 73 -8.83 -0.69 14.86
C LYS A 73 -8.67 -1.71 15.97
N VAL A 74 -8.92 -1.28 17.19
CA VAL A 74 -9.02 -2.16 18.36
C VAL A 74 -10.32 -1.87 19.09
N ASP A 75 -11.06 -2.89 19.49
CA ASP A 75 -12.29 -2.74 20.25
C ASP A 75 -12.03 -2.81 21.77
N GLU A 76 -13.11 -2.65 22.55
CA GLU A 76 -13.07 -2.66 24.02
C GLU A 76 -12.62 -4.03 24.59
N THR A 77 -12.73 -5.09 23.81
CA THR A 77 -12.31 -6.44 24.21
C THR A 77 -10.86 -6.75 23.87
N GLY A 78 -10.16 -5.83 23.20
CA GLY A 78 -8.80 -6.02 22.73
C GLY A 78 -8.71 -6.81 21.42
N MET A 79 -9.83 -6.97 20.70
CA MET A 79 -9.82 -7.51 19.33
C MET A 79 -9.35 -6.44 18.37
N ILE A 80 -8.32 -6.76 17.63
CA ILE A 80 -7.75 -5.92 16.58
C ILE A 80 -8.34 -6.34 15.24
N LYS A 81 -8.65 -5.36 14.41
CA LYS A 81 -8.95 -5.54 12.99
C LYS A 81 -8.04 -4.67 12.15
N ALA A 82 -7.20 -5.30 11.32
CA ALA A 82 -6.45 -4.62 10.28
C ALA A 82 -7.42 -4.02 9.25
N GLN A 83 -7.15 -2.77 8.87
CA GLN A 83 -7.98 -2.05 7.90
C GLN A 83 -7.40 -2.24 6.48
N ASN A 84 -8.04 -1.63 5.47
CA ASN A 84 -7.61 -1.72 4.07
C ASN A 84 -6.43 -0.80 3.71
N LYS A 85 -5.63 -0.42 4.71
CA LYS A 85 -4.46 0.45 4.53
C LYS A 85 -3.25 -0.22 5.17
N SER A 86 -2.20 -0.44 4.38
CA SER A 86 -0.92 -0.92 4.87
C SER A 86 -0.18 0.14 5.68
N GLY A 87 0.66 -0.30 6.60
CA GLY A 87 1.47 0.58 7.43
C GLY A 87 1.61 0.07 8.87
N PHE A 88 2.11 0.94 9.75
CA PHE A 88 2.34 0.62 11.15
C PHE A 88 1.38 1.42 12.04
N ALA A 89 0.84 0.75 13.04
CA ALA A 89 0.10 1.41 14.12
C ALA A 89 0.53 0.83 15.47
N THR A 90 0.57 1.70 16.49
CA THR A 90 0.82 1.28 17.87
C THR A 90 -0.51 1.07 18.58
N VAL A 91 -0.74 -0.14 19.08
CA VAL A 91 -1.88 -0.44 19.93
C VAL A 91 -1.44 -0.32 21.38
N THR A 92 -2.21 0.43 22.17
CA THR A 92 -1.97 0.66 23.58
C THR A 92 -3.16 0.22 24.40
N VAL A 93 -2.91 -0.53 25.46
CA VAL A 93 -3.89 -0.81 26.52
C VAL A 93 -3.49 -0.03 27.78
N SER A 94 -4.47 0.56 28.45
CA SER A 94 -4.28 1.24 29.72
C SER A 94 -5.36 0.84 30.71
N SER A 95 -5.01 0.81 32.01
CA SER A 95 -6.03 0.73 33.06
C SER A 95 -6.74 2.08 33.21
N ASP A 96 -8.01 2.07 33.62
CA ASP A 96 -8.81 3.27 33.89
C ASP A 96 -8.62 3.80 35.34
N SER A 97 -7.54 3.39 36.01
CA SER A 97 -7.20 3.86 37.36
C SER A 97 -6.73 5.30 37.38
N VAL A 98 -6.71 5.91 38.58
CA VAL A 98 -6.20 7.30 38.78
C VAL A 98 -4.74 7.43 38.37
N GLU A 99 -3.95 6.37 38.59
CA GLU A 99 -2.58 6.23 38.09
C GLU A 99 -2.56 5.07 37.05
N PRO A 100 -2.86 5.36 35.78
CA PRO A 100 -3.02 4.31 34.80
C PRO A 100 -1.67 3.67 34.44
N VAL A 101 -1.63 2.34 34.46
CA VAL A 101 -0.54 1.55 33.90
C VAL A 101 -0.85 1.24 32.43
N LYS A 102 0.19 1.15 31.61
CA LYS A 102 0.06 0.98 30.14
C LYS A 102 1.00 -0.10 29.64
N ALA A 103 0.57 -0.76 28.57
CA ALA A 103 1.41 -1.58 27.72
C ALA A 103 1.07 -1.29 26.27
N SER A 104 2.04 -1.41 25.37
CA SER A 104 1.83 -1.17 23.95
C SER A 104 2.69 -2.11 23.10
N PHE A 105 2.27 -2.31 21.87
CA PHE A 105 3.01 -3.03 20.84
C PHE A 105 2.71 -2.44 19.46
N VAL A 106 3.57 -2.76 18.51
CA VAL A 106 3.42 -2.31 17.12
C VAL A 106 2.71 -3.39 16.31
N VAL A 107 1.75 -2.97 15.50
CA VAL A 107 1.12 -3.80 14.46
C VAL A 107 1.59 -3.31 13.11
N ASN A 108 2.07 -4.22 12.28
CA ASN A 108 2.41 -4.00 10.88
C ASN A 108 1.32 -4.62 10.01
N VAL A 109 0.63 -3.81 9.24
CA VAL A 109 -0.39 -4.27 8.28
C VAL A 109 0.18 -4.21 6.88
N SER A 110 0.14 -5.34 6.19
CA SER A 110 0.56 -5.47 4.80
C SER A 110 -0.60 -5.84 3.89
N SER A 111 -0.50 -5.45 2.61
CA SER A 111 -1.42 -5.86 1.56
C SER A 111 -0.66 -6.79 0.62
N PRO A 112 -0.90 -8.11 0.70
CA PRO A 112 -0.11 -9.06 -0.08
C PRO A 112 -0.40 -8.96 -1.57
N ALA A 113 0.65 -9.04 -2.37
CA ALA A 113 0.53 -9.12 -3.82
C ALA A 113 0.00 -10.49 -4.24
N SER A 114 -0.95 -10.51 -5.17
CA SER A 114 -1.43 -11.73 -5.83
C SER A 114 -0.73 -12.00 -7.15
N VAL A 115 -0.17 -10.96 -7.77
CA VAL A 115 0.55 -11.03 -9.04
C VAL A 115 1.72 -10.06 -9.01
N LEU A 116 2.87 -10.50 -9.53
CA LEU A 116 3.99 -9.66 -9.95
C LEU A 116 4.04 -9.65 -11.47
N LYS A 117 4.26 -8.48 -12.08
CA LYS A 117 4.38 -8.36 -13.53
C LYS A 117 5.43 -7.33 -13.89
N PHE A 118 6.42 -7.71 -14.71
CA PHE A 118 7.29 -6.75 -15.37
C PHE A 118 6.54 -6.02 -16.48
N THR A 119 6.93 -4.79 -16.75
CA THR A 119 6.36 -3.98 -17.85
C THR A 119 6.76 -4.50 -19.22
N SER A 120 7.80 -5.33 -19.28
CA SER A 120 8.22 -6.06 -20.49
C SER A 120 8.83 -7.39 -20.10
N ASP A 121 8.61 -8.41 -20.92
CA ASP A 121 9.27 -9.72 -20.76
C ASP A 121 10.75 -9.66 -21.16
N ARG A 122 11.15 -8.65 -21.95
CA ARG A 122 12.51 -8.43 -22.42
C ARG A 122 12.86 -6.94 -22.43
N TYR A 123 14.02 -6.61 -21.93
CA TYR A 123 14.61 -5.27 -21.93
C TYR A 123 15.93 -5.29 -22.69
N LEU A 124 16.21 -4.17 -23.39
CA LEU A 124 17.45 -3.94 -24.11
C LEU A 124 18.27 -2.89 -23.34
N LEU A 125 19.50 -3.24 -22.98
CA LEU A 125 20.41 -2.36 -22.24
C LEU A 125 21.63 -2.04 -23.09
N ASP A 126 21.96 -0.75 -23.21
CA ASP A 126 23.08 -0.25 -24.01
C ASP A 126 24.35 -0.14 -23.16
N MET A 127 25.47 -0.68 -23.62
CA MET A 127 26.75 -0.56 -22.91
C MET A 127 27.43 0.79 -23.07
N ASN A 128 27.25 1.46 -24.20
CA ASN A 128 28.08 2.60 -24.59
C ASN A 128 27.44 3.95 -24.32
N GLU A 129 26.16 4.13 -24.65
CA GLU A 129 25.50 5.43 -24.50
C GLU A 129 24.84 5.61 -23.14
N LYS A 130 24.20 4.57 -22.63
CA LYS A 130 23.49 4.59 -21.35
C LYS A 130 23.65 3.24 -20.68
N ASN A 131 24.79 3.03 -20.05
CA ASN A 131 25.09 1.75 -19.39
C ASN A 131 24.26 1.46 -18.14
N THR A 132 23.32 2.33 -17.77
CA THR A 132 22.37 2.12 -16.67
C THR A 132 20.96 2.40 -17.13
N ASP A 133 20.02 1.55 -16.77
CA ASP A 133 18.61 1.78 -17.01
C ASP A 133 17.75 1.10 -15.94
N TYR A 134 16.46 1.42 -15.94
CA TYR A 134 15.49 0.86 -14.99
C TYR A 134 14.63 -0.19 -15.67
N ILE A 135 14.42 -1.31 -14.95
CA ILE A 135 13.33 -2.23 -15.23
C ILE A 135 12.25 -2.01 -14.17
N ILE A 136 11.00 -2.20 -14.56
CA ILE A 136 9.86 -1.85 -13.73
C ILE A 136 9.02 -3.10 -13.52
N VAL A 137 8.68 -3.36 -12.26
CA VAL A 137 7.72 -4.40 -11.87
C VAL A 137 6.55 -3.76 -11.13
N SER A 138 5.37 -4.26 -11.36
CA SER A 138 4.16 -3.89 -10.63
C SER A 138 3.63 -5.07 -9.83
N GLU A 139 3.08 -4.75 -8.66
CA GLU A 139 2.34 -5.64 -7.80
C GLU A 139 0.84 -5.44 -7.98
N SER A 140 0.06 -6.47 -7.91
CA SER A 140 -1.40 -6.40 -7.89
C SER A 140 -1.93 -7.10 -6.64
N PRO A 141 -2.91 -6.52 -5.93
CA PRO A 141 -3.61 -5.27 -6.19
C PRO A 141 -2.71 -4.03 -6.06
N ASN A 142 -3.19 -2.87 -6.51
CA ASN A 142 -2.45 -1.59 -6.46
C ASN A 142 -2.17 -1.09 -5.02
N THR A 143 -2.76 -1.73 -4.02
CA THR A 143 -2.48 -1.51 -2.59
C THR A 143 -1.33 -2.37 -2.07
N ALA A 144 -0.83 -3.31 -2.87
CA ALA A 144 0.28 -4.16 -2.48
C ALA A 144 1.57 -3.34 -2.28
N THR A 145 2.30 -3.66 -1.22
CA THR A 145 3.52 -2.93 -0.81
C THR A 145 4.56 -3.88 -0.24
N GLU A 146 4.56 -5.12 -0.71
CA GLU A 146 5.49 -6.13 -0.21
C GLU A 146 6.94 -5.79 -0.62
N PRO A 147 7.92 -6.04 0.25
CA PRO A 147 9.32 -5.94 -0.15
C PRO A 147 9.64 -7.01 -1.20
N LEU A 148 10.43 -6.63 -2.21
CA LEU A 148 10.88 -7.54 -3.25
C LEU A 148 12.33 -7.98 -3.01
N GLU A 149 12.62 -9.21 -3.40
CA GLU A 149 13.96 -9.75 -3.51
C GLU A 149 14.30 -9.97 -4.98
N TRP A 150 15.48 -9.53 -5.39
CA TRP A 150 15.90 -9.54 -6.77
C TRP A 150 17.04 -10.53 -6.97
N THR A 151 16.94 -11.35 -8.00
CA THR A 151 18.00 -12.24 -8.41
C THR A 151 18.32 -12.08 -9.88
N VAL A 152 19.62 -12.15 -10.21
CA VAL A 152 20.13 -12.16 -11.58
C VAL A 152 20.71 -13.53 -11.85
N SER A 153 20.17 -14.22 -12.87
CA SER A 153 20.72 -15.49 -13.33
C SER A 153 21.74 -15.23 -14.43
N ASN A 154 23.02 -15.25 -14.08
CA ASN A 154 24.12 -15.06 -15.01
C ASN A 154 24.51 -16.39 -15.63
N PRO A 155 24.44 -16.55 -16.97
CA PRO A 155 24.96 -17.74 -17.63
C PRO A 155 26.49 -17.82 -17.44
N ASP A 156 26.98 -19.02 -17.31
CA ASP A 156 28.42 -19.34 -17.18
C ASP A 156 29.17 -18.64 -16.01
N GLY A 157 28.42 -18.06 -15.05
CA GLY A 157 28.97 -17.40 -13.88
C GLY A 157 29.56 -16.00 -14.16
N GLU A 158 29.40 -15.45 -15.36
CA GLU A 158 29.86 -14.11 -15.72
C GLU A 158 28.81 -13.05 -15.40
N GLU A 159 29.21 -12.00 -14.73
CA GLU A 159 28.32 -10.86 -14.39
C GLU A 159 28.10 -9.98 -15.63
N ILE A 160 26.93 -10.13 -16.26
CA ILE A 160 26.52 -9.35 -17.45
C ILE A 160 25.86 -8.04 -17.05
N VAL A 161 25.06 -8.06 -15.98
CA VAL A 161 24.47 -6.85 -15.39
C VAL A 161 24.67 -6.84 -13.88
N LYS A 162 24.74 -5.63 -13.32
CA LYS A 162 24.82 -5.40 -11.88
C LYS A 162 23.60 -4.62 -11.42
N ILE A 163 23.01 -5.06 -10.31
CA ILE A 163 21.97 -4.26 -9.61
C ILE A 163 22.68 -3.13 -8.87
N ILE A 164 22.30 -1.89 -9.13
CA ILE A 164 22.89 -0.71 -8.49
C ILE A 164 21.92 0.02 -7.56
N GLY A 165 20.63 -0.25 -7.65
CA GLY A 165 19.65 0.31 -6.72
C GLY A 165 18.23 -0.14 -7.01
N GLU A 166 17.39 0.08 -6.02
CA GLU A 166 15.93 -0.06 -6.10
C GLU A 166 15.29 1.25 -5.65
N SER A 167 14.19 1.61 -6.26
CA SER A 167 13.38 2.77 -5.86
C SER A 167 11.90 2.48 -6.10
N ASP A 168 11.05 3.20 -5.37
CA ASP A 168 9.62 3.16 -5.64
C ASP A 168 9.28 3.86 -6.95
N GLY A 169 8.19 3.40 -7.58
CA GLY A 169 7.56 4.10 -8.69
C GLY A 169 6.66 5.24 -8.21
N ASP A 170 5.79 5.71 -9.10
CA ASP A 170 4.86 6.80 -8.78
C ASP A 170 3.69 6.34 -7.90
N THR A 171 3.50 5.03 -7.77
CA THR A 171 2.55 4.39 -6.84
C THR A 171 3.27 3.34 -5.98
N PRO A 172 2.80 3.07 -4.75
CA PRO A 172 3.48 2.17 -3.81
C PRO A 172 3.69 0.74 -4.34
N ASN A 173 2.79 0.28 -5.20
CA ASN A 173 2.82 -1.06 -5.80
C ASN A 173 3.74 -1.18 -7.02
N VAL A 174 4.52 -0.16 -7.31
CA VAL A 174 5.46 -0.14 -8.44
C VAL A 174 6.86 -0.01 -7.91
N LYS A 175 7.74 -0.92 -8.34
CA LYS A 175 9.17 -0.90 -8.02
C LYS A 175 9.99 -0.75 -9.27
N LYS A 176 11.05 0.04 -9.17
CA LYS A 176 12.03 0.30 -10.22
C LYS A 176 13.38 -0.27 -9.78
N LEU A 177 13.91 -1.22 -10.53
CA LEU A 177 15.24 -1.76 -10.31
C LEU A 177 16.20 -1.12 -11.29
N GLN A 178 17.24 -0.46 -10.79
CA GLN A 178 18.28 0.11 -11.61
C GLN A 178 19.39 -0.92 -11.87
N LEU A 179 19.63 -1.17 -13.14
CA LEU A 179 20.65 -2.09 -13.62
C LEU A 179 21.78 -1.33 -14.32
N GLN A 180 22.99 -1.84 -14.17
CA GLN A 180 24.16 -1.41 -14.90
C GLN A 180 24.63 -2.54 -15.84
N ALA A 181 24.80 -2.22 -17.11
CA ALA A 181 25.43 -3.12 -18.09
C ALA A 181 26.93 -3.21 -17.84
N LEU A 182 27.44 -4.44 -17.76
CA LEU A 182 28.88 -4.73 -17.58
C LEU A 182 29.50 -5.44 -18.77
N LYS A 183 28.73 -6.31 -19.46
CA LYS A 183 29.18 -7.12 -20.58
C LYS A 183 27.98 -7.40 -21.50
N THR A 184 28.23 -7.53 -22.80
CA THR A 184 27.20 -7.98 -23.74
C THR A 184 26.77 -9.41 -23.44
N GLY A 185 25.48 -9.69 -23.58
CA GLY A 185 24.90 -11.01 -23.36
C GLY A 185 23.47 -10.91 -22.88
N VAL A 186 22.94 -12.07 -22.46
CA VAL A 186 21.53 -12.18 -22.03
C VAL A 186 21.50 -12.77 -20.63
N VAL A 187 20.74 -12.13 -19.74
CA VAL A 187 20.48 -12.61 -18.38
C VAL A 187 18.99 -12.59 -18.08
N LYS A 188 18.58 -13.34 -17.07
CA LYS A 188 17.24 -13.28 -16.49
C LYS A 188 17.28 -12.58 -15.15
N VAL A 189 16.39 -11.62 -14.97
CA VAL A 189 16.15 -10.95 -13.69
C VAL A 189 14.82 -11.41 -13.15
N THR A 190 14.83 -11.90 -11.92
CA THR A 190 13.64 -12.36 -11.22
C THR A 190 13.38 -11.46 -10.02
N ALA A 191 12.15 -10.94 -9.92
CA ALA A 191 11.61 -10.32 -8.72
C ALA A 191 10.79 -11.37 -7.97
N SER A 192 10.97 -11.46 -6.66
CA SER A 192 10.19 -12.35 -5.78
C SER A 192 9.71 -11.55 -4.59
N THR A 193 8.46 -11.75 -4.15
CA THR A 193 8.00 -11.16 -2.88
C THR A 193 8.77 -11.75 -1.73
N LYS A 194 9.04 -10.93 -0.72
CA LYS A 194 9.62 -11.37 0.56
C LYS A 194 8.54 -11.23 1.63
N ARG A 195 7.63 -12.21 1.67
CA ARG A 195 6.48 -12.17 2.56
C ARG A 195 6.88 -12.40 3.99
N THR A 196 6.38 -11.54 4.86
CA THR A 196 6.49 -11.71 6.30
C THR A 196 5.39 -12.66 6.77
N PRO A 197 5.70 -13.71 7.56
CA PRO A 197 4.67 -14.53 8.18
C PRO A 197 3.70 -13.69 9.00
N THR A 198 2.41 -13.99 8.87
CA THR A 198 1.36 -13.43 9.71
C THR A 198 0.79 -14.51 10.61
N ILE A 199 -0.11 -14.12 11.52
CA ILE A 199 -0.76 -15.08 12.42
C ILE A 199 -1.69 -16.01 11.64
N GLU A 200 -2.40 -15.46 10.65
CA GLU A 200 -3.32 -16.22 9.80
C GLU A 200 -2.56 -17.03 8.73
N GLU A 201 -1.40 -16.54 8.28
CA GLU A 201 -0.55 -17.19 7.27
C GLU A 201 0.90 -17.32 7.75
N PRO A 202 1.21 -18.30 8.62
CA PRO A 202 2.55 -18.46 9.20
C PRO A 202 3.63 -18.93 8.20
N ASN A 203 3.25 -19.45 7.05
CA ASN A 203 4.15 -19.90 5.99
C ASN A 203 3.70 -19.34 4.62
N PRO A 204 3.77 -18.03 4.40
CA PRO A 204 3.32 -17.43 3.16
C PRO A 204 4.19 -17.87 1.97
N LYS A 205 3.54 -18.14 0.85
CA LYS A 205 4.24 -18.46 -0.40
C LYS A 205 4.62 -17.19 -1.12
N ASN A 206 5.91 -17.03 -1.39
CA ASN A 206 6.38 -15.97 -2.27
C ASN A 206 5.89 -16.21 -3.70
N ILE A 207 5.53 -15.14 -4.38
CA ILE A 207 5.28 -15.13 -5.82
C ILE A 207 6.46 -14.49 -6.53
N SER A 208 6.69 -14.84 -7.79
CA SER A 208 7.80 -14.31 -8.57
C SER A 208 7.40 -14.02 -10.01
N ALA A 209 8.12 -13.08 -10.62
CA ALA A 209 8.07 -12.80 -12.04
C ALA A 209 9.50 -12.72 -12.57
N THR A 210 9.70 -13.06 -13.84
CA THR A 210 11.02 -13.05 -14.48
C THR A 210 10.94 -12.30 -15.80
N CYS A 211 11.95 -11.48 -16.09
CA CYS A 211 12.16 -10.87 -17.40
C CYS A 211 13.57 -11.17 -17.91
N GLU A 212 13.76 -11.00 -19.21
CA GLU A 212 15.06 -11.14 -19.88
C GLU A 212 15.67 -9.77 -20.12
N ILE A 213 16.95 -9.64 -19.81
CA ILE A 213 17.76 -8.45 -20.10
C ILE A 213 18.78 -8.84 -21.17
N GLU A 214 18.74 -8.21 -22.32
CA GLU A 214 19.77 -8.32 -23.35
C GLU A 214 20.64 -7.07 -23.31
N VAL A 215 21.91 -7.27 -23.02
CA VAL A 215 22.93 -6.23 -23.07
C VAL A 215 23.61 -6.26 -24.43
N VAL A 216 23.57 -5.14 -25.15
CA VAL A 216 24.17 -4.95 -26.48
C VAL A 216 25.23 -3.88 -26.45
N GLU A 217 26.18 -3.90 -27.40
CA GLU A 217 27.23 -2.86 -27.49
C GLU A 217 26.63 -1.47 -27.74
N SER A 218 25.62 -1.40 -28.59
CA SER A 218 24.88 -0.16 -28.90
C SER A 218 23.51 -0.51 -29.41
N VAL A 219 22.48 0.07 -28.78
CA VAL A 219 21.08 -0.06 -29.21
C VAL A 219 20.89 0.56 -30.61
N ASP A 220 21.69 1.54 -30.98
CA ASP A 220 21.64 2.21 -32.29
C ASP A 220 21.87 1.28 -33.47
N LYS A 221 22.60 0.16 -33.26
CA LYS A 221 22.78 -0.86 -34.29
C LYS A 221 21.50 -1.67 -34.57
N PHE A 222 20.58 -1.70 -33.60
CA PHE A 222 19.37 -2.53 -33.65
C PHE A 222 18.08 -1.72 -33.82
N VAL A 223 18.09 -0.45 -33.39
CA VAL A 223 16.92 0.43 -33.43
C VAL A 223 17.31 1.75 -34.08
N SER A 224 16.64 2.12 -35.18
CA SER A 224 16.93 3.32 -35.95
C SER A 224 16.28 4.60 -35.42
N PHE A 225 15.48 4.52 -34.37
CA PHE A 225 14.71 5.61 -33.78
C PHE A 225 14.90 5.66 -32.26
N LYS A 226 14.40 6.71 -31.63
CA LYS A 226 14.40 6.89 -30.18
C LYS A 226 13.08 7.48 -29.70
N ILE A 227 12.75 7.26 -28.44
CA ILE A 227 11.67 7.96 -27.75
C ILE A 227 12.26 9.26 -27.21
N SER A 228 11.84 10.38 -27.79
CA SER A 228 12.32 11.72 -27.42
C SER A 228 11.54 12.31 -26.24
N LYS A 229 10.25 11.93 -26.10
CA LYS A 229 9.40 12.29 -24.96
C LYS A 229 8.58 11.09 -24.53
N MET A 230 8.62 10.76 -23.24
CA MET A 230 7.80 9.72 -22.64
C MET A 230 6.32 10.13 -22.60
N PRO A 231 5.39 9.14 -22.65
CA PRO A 231 3.98 9.41 -22.40
C PRO A 231 3.78 10.00 -20.99
N GLU A 232 2.80 10.85 -20.83
CA GLU A 232 2.47 11.43 -19.52
C GLU A 232 1.56 10.52 -18.73
N ASN A 233 1.72 10.50 -17.39
CA ASN A 233 0.79 9.82 -16.51
C ASN A 233 -0.57 10.51 -16.55
N VAL A 234 -1.64 9.74 -16.42
CA VAL A 234 -3.02 10.24 -16.41
C VAL A 234 -3.79 9.69 -15.21
N THR A 235 -4.84 10.36 -14.80
CA THR A 235 -5.70 9.88 -13.71
C THR A 235 -6.85 9.04 -14.27
N TYR A 236 -7.19 7.96 -13.61
CA TYR A 236 -8.32 7.11 -13.95
C TYR A 236 -9.61 7.91 -14.14
N ASN A 237 -10.29 7.67 -15.24
CA ASN A 237 -11.54 8.33 -15.62
C ASN A 237 -12.62 7.37 -16.14
N GLY A 238 -12.37 6.06 -16.06
CA GLY A 238 -13.29 5.01 -16.51
C GLY A 238 -13.34 4.80 -18.03
N THR A 239 -12.46 5.45 -18.80
CA THR A 239 -12.42 5.32 -20.27
C THR A 239 -11.03 4.86 -20.73
N ILE A 240 -10.93 4.48 -22.01
CA ILE A 240 -9.65 4.18 -22.66
C ILE A 240 -8.74 5.41 -22.62
N GLN A 241 -7.53 5.25 -22.11
CA GLN A 241 -6.55 6.32 -21.90
C GLN A 241 -5.19 5.97 -22.53
N MET A 242 -5.14 5.81 -23.83
CA MET A 242 -3.91 5.55 -24.60
C MET A 242 -3.08 6.83 -24.74
N GLN A 243 -1.96 6.91 -24.03
CA GLN A 243 -0.99 8.01 -24.14
C GLN A 243 0.11 7.62 -25.12
N LYS A 244 0.56 8.58 -25.95
CA LYS A 244 1.56 8.35 -26.99
C LYS A 244 2.90 8.95 -26.61
N PRO A 245 4.03 8.24 -26.85
CA PRO A 245 5.36 8.83 -26.79
C PRO A 245 5.58 9.74 -28.02
N GLU A 246 6.51 10.67 -27.89
CA GLU A 246 7.09 11.32 -29.06
C GLU A 246 8.27 10.47 -29.56
N VAL A 247 8.27 10.13 -30.83
CA VAL A 247 9.30 9.30 -31.46
C VAL A 247 10.05 10.12 -32.52
N THR A 248 11.38 10.04 -32.47
CA THR A 248 12.23 10.71 -33.45
C THR A 248 13.22 9.74 -34.07
N ASP A 249 13.70 10.04 -35.27
CA ASP A 249 14.87 9.35 -35.79
C ASP A 249 16.13 9.73 -35.00
N ARG A 250 17.26 9.15 -35.36
CA ARG A 250 18.55 9.43 -34.70
C ARG A 250 19.08 10.86 -34.98
N ALA A 251 18.63 11.49 -36.04
CA ALA A 251 18.94 12.89 -36.37
C ALA A 251 18.06 13.90 -35.62
N GLY A 252 16.99 13.44 -34.98
CA GLY A 252 16.05 14.27 -34.21
C GLY A 252 14.81 14.69 -35.00
N ASN A 253 14.57 14.15 -36.19
CA ASN A 253 13.37 14.42 -36.94
C ASN A 253 12.21 13.62 -36.33
N VAL A 254 11.05 14.27 -36.12
CA VAL A 254 9.86 13.62 -35.58
C VAL A 254 9.31 12.61 -36.60
N LEU A 255 9.01 11.42 -36.11
CA LEU A 255 8.43 10.33 -36.89
C LEU A 255 6.90 10.32 -36.73
N GLU A 256 6.21 9.80 -37.76
CA GLU A 256 4.74 9.75 -37.82
C GLU A 256 4.23 8.32 -37.55
N GLU A 257 3.27 8.20 -36.64
CA GLU A 257 2.58 6.92 -36.36
C GLU A 257 1.85 6.45 -37.62
N ASP A 258 1.76 5.12 -37.81
CA ASP A 258 1.19 4.40 -38.96
C ASP A 258 1.93 4.62 -40.28
N LYS A 259 2.95 5.48 -40.30
CA LYS A 259 3.83 5.71 -41.46
C LYS A 259 5.24 5.20 -41.20
N ASP A 260 5.84 5.64 -40.11
CA ASP A 260 7.22 5.33 -39.73
C ASP A 260 7.29 4.25 -38.64
N TYR A 261 6.31 4.21 -37.76
CA TYR A 261 6.19 3.24 -36.68
C TYR A 261 4.73 2.95 -36.33
N THR A 262 4.49 1.88 -35.57
CA THR A 262 3.19 1.55 -34.99
C THR A 262 3.30 1.46 -33.47
N LEU A 263 2.19 1.72 -32.77
CA LEU A 263 2.09 1.55 -31.33
C LEU A 263 1.24 0.33 -30.98
N THR A 264 1.69 -0.41 -29.99
CA THR A 264 0.87 -1.43 -29.32
C THR A 264 0.90 -1.19 -27.82
N TYR A 265 -0.21 -1.46 -27.17
CA TYR A 265 -0.40 -1.21 -25.74
C TYR A 265 -0.62 -2.52 -25.01
N SER A 266 -0.31 -2.55 -23.69
CA SER A 266 -0.75 -3.63 -22.82
C SER A 266 -2.28 -3.74 -22.82
N ASP A 267 -2.81 -4.90 -22.42
CA ASP A 267 -4.24 -5.23 -22.53
C ASP A 267 -5.15 -4.27 -21.74
N ASP A 268 -4.70 -3.76 -20.61
CA ASP A 268 -5.48 -2.84 -19.78
C ASP A 268 -4.98 -1.40 -19.95
N VAL A 269 -5.77 -0.59 -20.60
CA VAL A 269 -5.57 0.86 -20.82
C VAL A 269 -6.71 1.68 -20.23
N VAL A 270 -7.47 1.09 -19.32
CA VAL A 270 -8.62 1.71 -18.65
C VAL A 270 -8.38 1.84 -17.15
N ASN A 271 -8.01 0.74 -16.50
CA ASN A 271 -7.88 0.70 -15.05
C ASN A 271 -6.56 1.30 -14.58
N SER A 272 -6.52 1.72 -13.31
CA SER A 272 -5.29 2.22 -12.69
C SER A 272 -4.20 1.14 -12.70
N GLY A 273 -3.00 1.54 -13.08
CA GLY A 273 -1.86 0.65 -13.23
C GLY A 273 -0.84 1.17 -14.24
N ILE A 274 0.17 0.34 -14.53
CA ILE A 274 1.17 0.63 -15.54
C ILE A 274 0.66 0.18 -16.91
N VAL A 275 0.68 1.10 -17.86
CA VAL A 275 0.45 0.80 -19.26
C VAL A 275 1.80 0.75 -19.98
N THR A 276 2.06 -0.37 -20.63
CA THR A 276 3.23 -0.55 -21.49
C THR A 276 2.88 -0.13 -22.91
N VAL A 277 3.72 0.72 -23.49
CA VAL A 277 3.62 1.14 -24.90
C VAL A 277 4.82 0.60 -25.65
N THR A 278 4.56 -0.16 -26.67
CA THR A 278 5.61 -0.67 -27.56
C THR A 278 5.56 0.10 -28.87
N VAL A 279 6.70 0.70 -29.22
CA VAL A 279 6.95 1.35 -30.51
C VAL A 279 7.62 0.35 -31.42
N ASN A 280 6.98 0.00 -32.52
CA ASN A 280 7.50 -0.95 -33.52
C ASN A 280 7.82 -0.16 -34.80
N GLY A 281 9.07 -0.13 -35.20
CA GLY A 281 9.49 0.53 -36.44
C GLY A 281 8.92 -0.18 -37.69
N ILE A 282 8.58 0.61 -38.71
CA ILE A 282 8.13 0.08 -40.01
C ILE A 282 9.34 0.00 -40.92
N THR A 283 9.78 -1.22 -41.21
CA THR A 283 10.99 -1.49 -42.00
C THR A 283 10.90 -0.92 -43.42
N SER A 284 9.71 -0.91 -44.04
CA SER A 284 9.51 -0.27 -45.33
C SER A 284 9.70 1.25 -45.34
N ALA A 285 9.57 1.89 -44.17
CA ALA A 285 9.89 3.30 -43.94
C ALA A 285 11.34 3.51 -43.45
N SER A 286 12.19 2.47 -43.55
CA SER A 286 13.58 2.47 -43.04
C SER A 286 13.71 2.62 -41.52
N GLN A 287 12.63 2.34 -40.79
CA GLN A 287 12.65 2.32 -39.33
C GLN A 287 12.70 0.88 -38.84
N ASN A 288 13.81 0.55 -38.18
CA ASN A 288 14.05 -0.80 -37.68
C ASN A 288 14.00 -0.81 -36.15
N GLY A 289 13.60 -1.95 -35.62
CA GLY A 289 13.68 -2.24 -34.20
C GLY A 289 12.39 -1.97 -33.44
N LYS A 290 12.48 -2.14 -32.13
CA LYS A 290 11.38 -2.04 -31.20
C LYS A 290 11.88 -1.36 -29.92
N LEU A 291 11.13 -0.39 -29.41
CA LEU A 291 11.35 0.23 -28.13
C LEU A 291 10.10 0.09 -27.25
N VAL A 292 10.31 0.08 -25.95
CA VAL A 292 9.24 0.00 -24.96
C VAL A 292 9.34 1.17 -24.01
N CYS A 293 8.21 1.81 -23.72
CA CYS A 293 8.08 2.81 -22.66
C CYS A 293 6.80 2.56 -21.87
N THR A 294 6.63 3.28 -20.79
CA THR A 294 5.47 3.13 -19.91
C THR A 294 4.93 4.47 -19.48
N TYR A 295 3.66 4.48 -19.11
CA TYR A 295 3.04 5.53 -18.32
C TYR A 295 2.10 4.89 -17.30
N GLN A 296 1.62 5.68 -16.35
CA GLN A 296 0.68 5.20 -15.35
C GLN A 296 -0.70 5.82 -15.54
N ILE A 297 -1.73 4.98 -15.35
CA ILE A 297 -3.07 5.45 -15.03
C ILE A 297 -3.13 5.45 -13.50
N LEU A 298 -3.05 6.65 -12.92
CA LEU A 298 -3.08 6.85 -11.47
C LEU A 298 -4.50 6.66 -10.95
N PRO A 299 -4.69 6.10 -9.76
CA PRO A 299 -6.03 5.99 -9.19
C PRO A 299 -6.63 7.38 -8.90
N ALA A 300 -7.93 7.50 -9.12
CA ALA A 300 -8.66 8.73 -8.85
C ALA A 300 -8.82 8.95 -7.34
N ASN A 301 -8.55 10.16 -6.86
CA ASN A 301 -8.60 10.46 -5.43
C ASN A 301 -10.03 10.80 -5.00
N ILE A 302 -10.62 9.98 -4.13
CA ILE A 302 -11.96 10.20 -3.59
C ILE A 302 -12.06 11.36 -2.59
N SER A 303 -10.96 11.99 -2.21
CA SER A 303 -10.97 13.20 -1.36
C SER A 303 -11.28 14.47 -2.16
N ASP A 304 -11.26 14.43 -3.49
CA ASP A 304 -11.48 15.59 -4.34
C ASP A 304 -12.97 15.99 -4.44
N ASN A 305 -13.23 17.10 -5.14
CA ASN A 305 -14.56 17.66 -5.28
C ASN A 305 -15.49 16.88 -6.23
N ALA A 306 -14.98 15.86 -6.94
CA ALA A 306 -15.77 15.01 -7.81
C ALA A 306 -16.61 13.99 -7.05
N VAL A 307 -16.34 13.82 -5.74
CA VAL A 307 -17.08 12.90 -4.87
C VAL A 307 -18.36 13.52 -4.36
N THR A 308 -19.48 12.86 -4.62
CA THR A 308 -20.75 13.16 -3.96
C THR A 308 -20.80 12.35 -2.66
N ARG A 309 -20.72 13.07 -1.54
CA ARG A 309 -20.77 12.47 -0.20
C ARG A 309 -22.16 11.95 0.11
N PRO A 310 -22.29 10.73 0.66
CA PRO A 310 -23.61 10.19 1.03
C PRO A 310 -24.16 10.91 2.25
N VAL A 311 -25.48 10.99 2.33
CA VAL A 311 -26.18 11.41 3.54
C VAL A 311 -26.52 10.15 4.34
N ILE A 312 -25.92 10.01 5.52
CA ILE A 312 -26.23 8.95 6.47
C ILE A 312 -27.23 9.54 7.48
N ARG A 313 -28.39 8.87 7.65
CA ARG A 313 -29.43 9.32 8.56
C ARG A 313 -29.06 9.03 10.01
N ASP A 314 -29.59 9.86 10.92
CA ASP A 314 -29.47 9.61 12.35
C ASP A 314 -30.03 8.25 12.72
N MET A 315 -29.37 7.59 13.68
CA MET A 315 -29.74 6.30 14.19
C MET A 315 -30.05 6.38 15.69
N ILE A 316 -30.90 5.49 16.17
CA ILE A 316 -31.30 5.46 17.58
C ILE A 316 -30.31 4.60 18.35
N TYR A 317 -29.78 5.14 19.47
CA TYR A 317 -28.93 4.39 20.40
C TYR A 317 -29.55 3.06 20.84
N ASN A 318 -28.79 1.99 20.76
CA ASN A 318 -29.22 0.64 21.11
C ASN A 318 -28.23 -0.04 22.08
N TYR A 319 -28.17 0.44 23.30
CA TYR A 319 -27.51 -0.16 24.47
C TYR A 319 -26.09 -0.74 24.23
N GLY A 320 -25.24 0.00 23.51
CA GLY A 320 -23.85 -0.38 23.32
C GLY A 320 -23.58 -1.19 22.04
N ASP A 321 -24.59 -1.44 21.23
CA ASP A 321 -24.39 -2.04 19.91
C ASP A 321 -23.71 -1.06 18.95
N GLU A 322 -22.84 -1.57 18.09
CA GLU A 322 -22.23 -0.79 17.01
C GLU A 322 -23.29 -0.45 15.95
N LEU A 323 -23.59 0.84 15.81
CA LEU A 323 -24.60 1.31 14.86
C LEU A 323 -23.99 1.57 13.49
N LYS A 324 -24.55 0.92 12.47
CA LYS A 324 -24.20 1.09 11.05
C LYS A 324 -25.47 1.21 10.22
N PRO A 325 -25.44 1.91 9.07
CA PRO A 325 -26.56 1.89 8.13
C PRO A 325 -26.93 0.46 7.75
N ALA A 326 -28.24 0.19 7.65
CA ALA A 326 -28.75 -1.14 7.26
C ALA A 326 -28.40 -1.52 5.80
N SER A 327 -28.01 -0.53 5.00
CA SER A 327 -27.51 -0.71 3.64
C SER A 327 -26.34 0.24 3.40
N ASP A 328 -25.45 -0.14 2.51
CA ASP A 328 -24.29 0.67 2.16
C ASP A 328 -24.71 2.05 1.65
N PRO A 329 -24.06 3.12 2.15
CA PRO A 329 -24.35 4.48 1.70
C PRO A 329 -23.92 4.66 0.23
N VAL A 330 -24.72 5.33 -0.57
CA VAL A 330 -24.40 5.57 -1.98
C VAL A 330 -23.34 6.66 -2.11
N VAL A 331 -22.15 6.29 -2.54
CA VAL A 331 -21.05 7.20 -2.88
C VAL A 331 -20.91 7.26 -4.39
N ARG A 332 -20.69 8.45 -4.95
CA ARG A 332 -20.47 8.64 -6.39
C ARG A 332 -19.21 9.46 -6.63
N TYR A 333 -18.48 9.11 -7.67
CA TYR A 333 -17.34 9.87 -8.20
C TYR A 333 -17.64 10.26 -9.65
N GLY A 334 -17.61 11.56 -9.96
CA GLY A 334 -17.94 12.05 -11.31
C GLY A 334 -19.30 11.57 -11.83
N GLY A 335 -20.28 11.34 -10.94
CA GLY A 335 -21.61 10.80 -11.27
C GLY A 335 -21.70 9.27 -11.28
N THR A 336 -20.59 8.54 -11.37
CA THR A 336 -20.53 7.07 -11.32
C THR A 336 -20.67 6.57 -9.89
N GLN A 337 -21.55 5.61 -9.64
CA GLN A 337 -21.68 5.00 -8.33
C GLN A 337 -20.53 4.05 -8.06
N LEU A 338 -19.86 4.23 -6.90
CA LEU A 338 -18.78 3.37 -6.45
C LEU A 338 -19.35 2.10 -5.78
N VAL A 339 -18.67 0.98 -6.02
CA VAL A 339 -19.06 -0.34 -5.52
C VAL A 339 -18.23 -0.65 -4.28
N PHE A 340 -18.89 -1.02 -3.17
CA PHE A 340 -18.21 -1.44 -1.96
C PHE A 340 -17.38 -2.71 -2.19
N ASP A 341 -16.27 -2.81 -1.46
CA ASP A 341 -15.26 -3.89 -1.53
C ASP A 341 -14.54 -4.02 -2.87
N LYS A 342 -14.92 -3.21 -3.87
CA LYS A 342 -14.24 -3.10 -5.16
C LYS A 342 -13.61 -1.71 -5.36
N ASP A 343 -14.42 -0.67 -5.24
CA ASP A 343 -14.03 0.71 -5.52
C ASP A 343 -13.79 1.50 -4.23
N ILE A 344 -14.50 1.16 -3.15
CA ILE A 344 -14.42 1.79 -1.83
C ILE A 344 -14.66 0.80 -0.71
N SER A 345 -14.12 1.13 0.47
CA SER A 345 -14.53 0.55 1.76
C SER A 345 -14.92 1.66 2.73
N VAL A 346 -15.57 1.30 3.85
CA VAL A 346 -16.00 2.25 4.87
C VAL A 346 -15.65 1.76 6.27
N THR A 347 -15.21 2.67 7.12
CA THR A 347 -15.07 2.42 8.56
C THR A 347 -15.96 3.40 9.34
N TYR A 348 -16.45 2.95 10.48
CA TYR A 348 -17.27 3.75 11.37
C TYR A 348 -16.55 3.93 12.69
N THR A 349 -16.57 5.14 13.24
CA THR A 349 -16.01 5.46 14.56
C THR A 349 -17.02 6.28 15.36
N ASN A 350 -16.93 6.21 16.70
CA ASN A 350 -17.85 6.85 17.63
C ASN A 350 -19.34 6.48 17.37
N ASN A 351 -19.59 5.25 16.92
CA ASN A 351 -20.89 4.76 16.49
C ASN A 351 -21.55 3.79 17.48
N VAL A 352 -21.07 3.77 18.74
CA VAL A 352 -21.60 2.93 19.84
C VAL A 352 -22.38 3.78 20.85
N ASN A 353 -21.87 4.97 21.20
CA ASN A 353 -22.46 5.84 22.20
C ASN A 353 -23.24 7.00 21.58
N VAL A 354 -24.12 7.60 22.38
CA VAL A 354 -24.85 8.83 21.97
C VAL A 354 -23.85 9.93 21.64
N GLY A 355 -23.95 10.50 20.46
CA GLY A 355 -23.04 11.54 19.96
C GLY A 355 -22.99 11.61 18.45
N THR A 356 -21.92 12.15 17.90
CA THR A 356 -21.68 12.20 16.45
C THR A 356 -20.73 11.09 16.03
N ALA A 357 -21.26 10.14 15.28
CA ALA A 357 -20.46 9.09 14.62
C ALA A 357 -19.76 9.64 13.37
N LYS A 358 -18.66 9.02 12.99
CA LYS A 358 -17.91 9.33 11.76
C LYS A 358 -17.86 8.10 10.87
N ALA A 359 -18.27 8.24 9.61
CA ALA A 359 -18.00 7.25 8.56
C ALA A 359 -16.83 7.76 7.70
N THR A 360 -15.79 6.96 7.55
CA THR A 360 -14.66 7.27 6.70
C THR A 360 -14.62 6.26 5.55
N PHE A 361 -14.67 6.77 4.33
CA PHE A 361 -14.60 5.97 3.11
C PHE A 361 -13.16 5.97 2.59
N TYR A 362 -12.68 4.83 2.12
CA TYR A 362 -11.34 4.65 1.55
C TYR A 362 -11.47 4.17 0.12
N GLY A 363 -10.74 4.78 -0.79
CA GLY A 363 -10.66 4.36 -2.18
C GLY A 363 -9.91 3.02 -2.32
N LEU A 364 -10.40 2.17 -3.22
CA LEU A 364 -9.83 0.87 -3.58
C LEU A 364 -9.72 0.74 -5.09
N GLY A 365 -8.82 -0.12 -5.56
CA GLY A 365 -8.69 -0.43 -6.98
C GLY A 365 -8.34 0.82 -7.81
N ASN A 366 -9.29 1.27 -8.62
CA ASN A 366 -9.14 2.47 -9.45
C ASN A 366 -9.26 3.78 -8.68
N TYR A 367 -9.45 3.73 -7.37
CA TYR A 367 -9.63 4.88 -6.51
C TYR A 367 -8.66 4.85 -5.33
N CYS A 368 -8.31 6.02 -4.80
CA CYS A 368 -7.44 6.18 -3.65
C CYS A 368 -7.92 7.33 -2.75
N GLY A 369 -7.26 7.51 -1.60
CA GLY A 369 -7.60 8.55 -0.63
C GLY A 369 -8.81 8.21 0.25
N SER A 370 -9.22 9.18 1.07
CA SER A 370 -10.34 9.01 2.01
C SER A 370 -11.02 10.34 2.32
#